data_dc1fc49a79ce4710f5ccaf64855734e7
#
_entry.id   dc1fc49a79ce4710f5ccaf64855734e7
#
_cell.length_a   1.000
_cell.length_b   1.000
_cell.length_c   1.000
_cell.angle_alpha   90.00
_cell.angle_beta   90.00
_cell.angle_gamma   90.00
#
_symmetry.space_group_name_H-M   'P 1'
#
loop_
_entity.id
_entity.type
_entity.pdbx_description
1 polymer ?
#
loop_
_entity_poly.entity_id
_entity_poly.type
_entity_poly.pdbx_seq_one_letter_code
_entity_poly.pdbx_strand_id
1 'polypeptide(L)'
;MFSPDTSISEFIPLSTHVAPNVVKTTGGDYLLTWYLEGLPFVGREEWELEHRHNTFNRLLQTLRAPDFVNVAFWVHDIRRRRTLKGKSHYSQRFNQDVSDQYMGMLSAQRIMQNELYLTMIYRPVVAGKRFVEKSANVERLQAEQEQAIEKLMELAGNVEAVIRDYAPYRLGMYEAKNGVVFSETLELFGYLINRIDEPVPVLSAPIKDYLPVSRHMFSAKTGDFVINTPNGANHFGAILNIKEYAEGTYPGILNGLKYLDYEYVITHSFSPMGRQDALKVLDRTKGMMISSGDKAVSQIVELDQAMDQLSSGNFVLGEYHFIMTVYGDSQAKLSQNVATTRAELSNAGFVSTKEDLAVTSSFYSQLPANWRYRTRLANVSSLNFLGLSPLHNFATG
;
A
#
# COMPACT_ATOMS: atom_id res chain seq x y z
N MET A 1 13.90 16.48 -29.52
CA MET A 1 14.93 15.74 -28.81
C MET A 1 14.23 14.57 -28.14
N PHE A 2 14.40 13.34 -28.62
CA PHE A 2 13.82 12.17 -27.99
C PHE A 2 14.54 11.95 -26.66
N SER A 3 13.80 11.95 -25.54
CA SER A 3 14.34 11.50 -24.26
C SER A 3 14.70 10.01 -24.42
N PRO A 4 15.89 9.57 -23.97
CA PRO A 4 16.18 8.14 -23.99
C PRO A 4 15.12 7.39 -23.20
N ASP A 5 14.67 6.24 -23.72
CA ASP A 5 13.71 5.38 -23.04
C ASP A 5 14.28 5.01 -21.66
N THR A 6 13.63 5.48 -20.60
CA THR A 6 14.06 5.17 -19.22
C THR A 6 13.68 3.72 -18.93
N SER A 7 14.64 2.91 -18.52
CA SER A 7 14.37 1.53 -18.14
C SER A 7 13.39 1.48 -16.96
N ILE A 8 12.43 0.56 -16.99
CA ILE A 8 11.48 0.33 -15.88
C ILE A 8 12.24 0.02 -14.58
N SER A 9 13.41 -0.65 -14.66
CA SER A 9 14.24 -1.00 -13.50
C SER A 9 14.68 0.22 -12.67
N GLU A 10 14.74 1.41 -13.27
CA GLU A 10 15.09 2.65 -12.55
C GLU A 10 13.98 3.14 -11.59
N PHE A 11 12.74 2.70 -11.85
CA PHE A 11 11.58 3.02 -11.01
C PHE A 11 11.36 1.99 -9.90
N ILE A 12 12.08 0.86 -9.89
CA ILE A 12 11.89 -0.22 -8.92
C ILE A 12 12.92 -0.09 -7.80
N PRO A 13 12.48 0.12 -6.55
CA PRO A 13 13.40 0.35 -5.43
C PRO A 13 13.99 -0.95 -4.85
N LEU A 14 13.66 -2.13 -5.40
CA LEU A 14 13.99 -3.43 -4.81
C LEU A 14 15.37 -3.92 -5.26
N SER A 15 16.15 -4.43 -4.30
CA SER A 15 17.50 -4.95 -4.55
C SER A 15 17.55 -6.47 -4.49
N THR A 16 17.43 -7.04 -3.29
CA THR A 16 17.56 -8.49 -3.08
C THR A 16 16.80 -8.95 -1.83
N HIS A 17 16.50 -10.25 -1.77
CA HIS A 17 16.15 -10.88 -0.50
C HIS A 17 17.39 -10.96 0.39
N VAL A 18 17.23 -10.64 1.68
CA VAL A 18 18.28 -10.72 2.70
C VAL A 18 17.91 -11.69 3.83
N ALA A 19 16.63 -12.08 3.88
CA ALA A 19 16.08 -13.15 4.69
C ALA A 19 14.81 -13.69 4.00
N PRO A 20 14.28 -14.86 4.40
CA PRO A 20 13.11 -15.47 3.74
C PRO A 20 11.90 -14.52 3.59
N ASN A 21 11.67 -13.66 4.58
CA ASN A 21 10.55 -12.69 4.60
C ASN A 21 11.00 -11.24 4.45
N VAL A 22 12.28 -10.97 4.19
CA VAL A 22 12.82 -9.62 4.16
C VAL A 22 13.46 -9.28 2.83
N VAL A 23 12.96 -8.22 2.19
CA VAL A 23 13.53 -7.65 0.96
C VAL A 23 14.26 -6.37 1.30
N LYS A 24 15.49 -6.21 0.79
CA LYS A 24 16.27 -4.99 0.89
C LYS A 24 16.07 -4.11 -0.35
N THR A 25 15.97 -2.80 -0.13
CA THR A 25 15.89 -1.84 -1.23
C THR A 25 17.25 -1.40 -1.72
N THR A 26 17.29 -0.82 -2.92
CA THR A 26 18.47 -0.14 -3.46
C THR A 26 18.88 1.06 -2.59
N GLY A 27 17.93 1.61 -1.86
CA GLY A 27 18.12 2.70 -0.92
C GLY A 27 18.63 2.28 0.45
N GLY A 28 18.74 0.97 0.75
CA GLY A 28 19.18 0.43 2.04
C GLY A 28 18.06 0.29 3.07
N ASP A 29 16.81 0.46 2.69
CA ASP A 29 15.64 0.18 3.53
C ASP A 29 15.34 -1.32 3.50
N TYR A 30 14.65 -1.84 4.54
CA TYR A 30 14.27 -3.25 4.67
C TYR A 30 12.76 -3.37 4.75
N LEU A 31 12.18 -4.27 3.96
CA LEU A 31 10.74 -4.48 3.79
C LEU A 31 10.33 -5.82 4.37
N LEU A 32 9.23 -5.85 5.10
CA LEU A 32 8.52 -7.06 5.51
C LEU A 32 7.04 -6.86 5.22
N THR A 33 6.40 -7.83 4.56
CA THR A 33 5.02 -7.72 4.09
C THR A 33 4.16 -8.82 4.67
N TRP A 34 2.94 -8.47 5.08
CA TRP A 34 1.89 -9.39 5.47
C TRP A 34 0.74 -9.35 4.48
N TYR A 35 0.20 -10.50 4.15
CA TYR A 35 -1.18 -10.63 3.70
C TYR A 35 -2.09 -10.61 4.93
N LEU A 36 -3.25 -9.96 4.83
CA LEU A 36 -4.23 -9.86 5.90
C LEU A 36 -5.57 -10.37 5.38
N GLU A 37 -6.22 -11.25 6.12
CA GLU A 37 -7.64 -11.57 5.82
C GLU A 37 -8.52 -10.33 6.02
N GLY A 38 -8.11 -9.46 6.95
CA GLY A 38 -8.80 -8.22 7.28
C GLY A 38 -9.90 -8.41 8.31
N LEU A 39 -10.45 -7.29 8.78
CA LEU A 39 -11.52 -7.30 9.76
C LEU A 39 -12.89 -7.26 9.04
N PRO A 40 -13.76 -8.26 9.22
CA PRO A 40 -15.12 -8.21 8.72
C PRO A 40 -15.84 -7.00 9.34
N PHE A 41 -16.37 -6.12 8.49
CA PHE A 41 -17.04 -4.88 8.93
C PHE A 41 -18.55 -4.93 8.77
N VAL A 42 -19.06 -5.85 7.94
CA VAL A 42 -20.51 -6.02 7.73
C VAL A 42 -21.14 -6.69 8.94
N GLY A 43 -22.10 -6.02 9.57
CA GLY A 43 -22.81 -6.53 10.74
C GLY A 43 -22.03 -6.44 12.06
N ARG A 44 -20.93 -5.68 12.09
CA ARG A 44 -20.21 -5.36 13.32
C ARG A 44 -20.73 -4.09 13.97
N GLU A 45 -20.67 -4.04 15.27
CA GLU A 45 -21.00 -2.85 16.06
C GLU A 45 -19.89 -1.79 15.90
N GLU A 46 -20.28 -0.53 15.81
CA GLU A 46 -19.36 0.61 15.62
C GLU A 46 -18.26 0.66 16.68
N TRP A 47 -18.61 0.41 17.94
CA TRP A 47 -17.63 0.41 19.04
C TRP A 47 -16.54 -0.66 18.90
N GLU A 48 -16.84 -1.82 18.28
CA GLU A 48 -15.83 -2.86 18.01
C GLU A 48 -14.79 -2.35 16.99
N LEU A 49 -15.26 -1.70 15.92
CA LEU A 49 -14.42 -1.12 14.88
C LEU A 49 -13.56 0.02 15.46
N GLU A 50 -14.14 0.90 16.26
CA GLU A 50 -13.42 1.98 16.96
C GLU A 50 -12.38 1.45 17.94
N HIS A 51 -12.69 0.39 18.68
CA HIS A 51 -11.74 -0.23 19.60
C HIS A 51 -10.50 -0.72 18.88
N ARG A 52 -10.64 -1.39 17.72
CA ARG A 52 -9.54 -1.87 16.89
C ARG A 52 -8.73 -0.71 16.33
N HIS A 53 -9.40 0.30 15.83
CA HIS A 53 -8.80 1.54 15.35
C HIS A 53 -7.90 2.18 16.43
N ASN A 54 -8.43 2.34 17.63
CA ASN A 54 -7.71 2.91 18.75
C ASN A 54 -6.52 2.03 19.20
N THR A 55 -6.65 0.71 19.11
CA THR A 55 -5.56 -0.22 19.44
C THR A 55 -4.39 -0.07 18.47
N PHE A 56 -4.68 0.03 17.17
CA PHE A 56 -3.63 0.26 16.17
C PHE A 56 -3.02 1.68 16.31
N ASN A 57 -3.83 2.69 16.64
CA ASN A 57 -3.31 4.04 16.91
C ASN A 57 -2.30 4.03 18.07
N ARG A 58 -2.56 3.27 19.14
CA ARG A 58 -1.60 3.11 20.26
C ARG A 58 -0.29 2.52 19.81
N LEU A 59 -0.31 1.53 18.91
CA LEU A 59 0.94 1.00 18.32
C LEU A 59 1.71 2.12 17.60
N LEU A 60 1.05 2.88 16.72
CA LEU A 60 1.70 3.99 16.01
C LEU A 60 2.26 5.05 16.97
N GLN A 61 1.60 5.28 18.11
CA GLN A 61 2.11 6.17 19.16
C GLN A 61 3.41 5.65 19.80
N THR A 62 3.57 4.34 19.94
CA THR A 62 4.83 3.76 20.46
C THR A 62 5.98 3.93 19.47
N LEU A 63 5.67 3.91 18.16
CA LEU A 63 6.65 4.07 17.09
C LEU A 63 7.16 5.52 16.90
N ARG A 64 6.68 6.47 17.70
CA ARG A 64 7.16 7.88 17.70
C ARG A 64 8.48 8.11 18.46
N ALA A 65 8.93 7.13 19.24
CA ALA A 65 10.19 7.25 19.95
C ALA A 65 11.36 7.45 18.98
N PRO A 66 12.45 8.14 19.36
CA PRO A 66 13.57 8.42 18.46
C PRO A 66 14.12 7.20 17.72
N ASP A 67 14.04 6.02 18.35
CA ASP A 67 14.49 4.75 17.78
C ASP A 67 13.56 4.21 16.68
N PHE A 68 12.34 4.76 16.54
CA PHE A 68 11.28 4.27 15.65
C PHE A 68 10.86 5.27 14.57
N VAL A 69 11.43 6.47 14.52
CA VAL A 69 11.15 7.47 13.47
C VAL A 69 11.49 6.94 12.06
N ASN A 70 12.18 5.81 12.01
CA ASN A 70 12.63 5.18 10.77
C ASN A 70 11.68 4.06 10.28
N VAL A 71 10.48 3.96 10.81
CA VAL A 71 9.46 2.99 10.37
C VAL A 71 8.40 3.69 9.53
N ALA A 72 7.98 3.06 8.46
CA ALA A 72 6.85 3.50 7.65
C ALA A 72 6.01 2.30 7.23
N PHE A 73 4.78 2.58 6.82
CA PHE A 73 3.83 1.57 6.41
C PHE A 73 3.33 1.85 4.99
N TRP A 74 3.20 0.78 4.20
CA TRP A 74 2.44 0.76 2.95
C TRP A 74 1.30 -0.23 3.09
N VAL A 75 0.10 0.21 2.75
CA VAL A 75 -1.09 -0.65 2.72
C VAL A 75 -1.58 -0.73 1.29
N HIS A 76 -1.83 -1.93 0.83
CA HIS A 76 -2.47 -2.18 -0.45
C HIS A 76 -3.83 -2.84 -0.23
N ASP A 77 -4.87 -2.24 -0.77
CA ASP A 77 -6.20 -2.82 -0.92
C ASP A 77 -6.41 -3.13 -2.39
N ILE A 78 -6.34 -4.41 -2.73
CA ILE A 78 -6.37 -4.89 -4.11
C ILE A 78 -7.71 -5.55 -4.36
N ARG A 79 -8.47 -5.03 -5.30
CA ARG A 79 -9.68 -5.68 -5.81
C ARG A 79 -9.39 -6.26 -7.18
N ARG A 80 -9.50 -7.58 -7.29
CA ARG A 80 -9.21 -8.28 -8.54
C ARG A 80 -10.17 -9.43 -8.81
N ARG A 81 -10.26 -9.80 -10.08
CA ARG A 81 -11.01 -10.98 -10.50
C ARG A 81 -10.28 -12.23 -10.08
N ARG A 82 -11.01 -13.16 -9.51
CA ARG A 82 -10.53 -14.50 -9.19
C ARG A 82 -11.39 -15.54 -9.90
N THR A 83 -10.72 -16.53 -10.48
CA THR A 83 -11.39 -17.74 -10.97
C THR A 83 -11.32 -18.77 -9.85
N LEU A 84 -12.47 -19.27 -9.40
CA LEU A 84 -12.50 -20.36 -8.42
C LEU A 84 -11.91 -21.60 -9.05
N LYS A 85 -10.74 -22.00 -8.58
CA LYS A 85 -10.04 -23.24 -8.94
C LYS A 85 -10.20 -24.22 -7.77
N GLY A 86 -11.38 -24.79 -7.59
CA GLY A 86 -11.60 -25.83 -6.59
C GLY A 86 -12.12 -27.10 -7.28
N LYS A 87 -11.49 -28.24 -7.04
CA LYS A 87 -12.07 -29.56 -7.35
C LYS A 87 -12.24 -30.26 -6.03
N SER A 88 -13.48 -30.36 -5.58
CA SER A 88 -13.82 -31.22 -4.45
C SER A 88 -13.99 -32.65 -4.95
N HIS A 89 -13.44 -33.62 -4.23
CA HIS A 89 -13.59 -35.02 -4.54
C HIS A 89 -14.56 -35.66 -3.55
N TYR A 90 -15.70 -36.11 -4.06
CA TYR A 90 -16.69 -36.82 -3.28
C TYR A 90 -16.75 -38.31 -3.69
N SER A 91 -16.88 -39.18 -2.71
CA SER A 91 -17.00 -40.64 -2.94
C SER A 91 -18.30 -41.03 -3.61
N GLN A 92 -19.36 -40.22 -3.46
CA GLN A 92 -20.66 -40.45 -4.09
C GLN A 92 -20.78 -39.63 -5.37
N ARG A 93 -21.13 -40.28 -6.47
CA ARG A 93 -21.26 -39.69 -7.81
C ARG A 93 -22.22 -38.50 -7.82
N PHE A 94 -23.38 -38.63 -7.16
CA PHE A 94 -24.36 -37.55 -7.07
C PHE A 94 -23.76 -36.26 -6.46
N ASN A 95 -23.03 -36.40 -5.35
CA ASN A 95 -22.39 -35.26 -4.69
C ASN A 95 -21.30 -34.62 -5.56
N GLN A 96 -20.56 -35.46 -6.33
CA GLN A 96 -19.58 -34.98 -7.29
C GLN A 96 -20.25 -34.18 -8.43
N ASP A 97 -21.34 -34.74 -9.02
CA ASP A 97 -22.05 -34.07 -10.12
C ASP A 97 -22.65 -32.71 -9.66
N VAL A 98 -23.23 -32.66 -8.46
CA VAL A 98 -23.75 -31.40 -7.87
C VAL A 98 -22.63 -30.40 -7.64
N SER A 99 -21.49 -30.84 -7.08
CA SER A 99 -20.33 -29.99 -6.87
C SER A 99 -19.76 -29.44 -8.17
N ASP A 100 -19.63 -30.29 -9.20
CA ASP A 100 -19.10 -29.90 -10.51
C ASP A 100 -20.05 -28.91 -11.22
N GLN A 101 -21.36 -29.10 -11.13
CA GLN A 101 -22.36 -28.15 -11.63
C GLN A 101 -22.26 -26.81 -10.89
N TYR A 102 -22.20 -26.83 -9.56
CA TYR A 102 -22.09 -25.63 -8.74
C TYR A 102 -20.81 -24.86 -9.02
N MET A 103 -19.68 -25.56 -9.09
CA MET A 103 -18.38 -24.95 -9.46
C MET A 103 -18.38 -24.43 -10.89
N GLY A 104 -19.05 -25.11 -11.82
CA GLY A 104 -19.26 -24.63 -13.20
C GLY A 104 -20.06 -23.32 -13.25
N MET A 105 -21.13 -23.22 -12.45
CA MET A 105 -21.92 -21.98 -12.34
C MET A 105 -21.10 -20.84 -11.69
N LEU A 106 -20.36 -21.12 -10.64
CA LEU A 106 -19.52 -20.12 -9.96
C LEU A 106 -18.35 -19.65 -10.83
N SER A 107 -17.69 -20.54 -11.57
CA SER A 107 -16.59 -20.20 -12.45
C SER A 107 -17.02 -19.34 -13.65
N ALA A 108 -18.31 -19.41 -14.03
CA ALA A 108 -18.90 -18.55 -15.05
C ALA A 108 -19.21 -17.13 -14.51
N GLN A 109 -19.27 -16.96 -13.20
CA GLN A 109 -19.50 -15.65 -12.58
C GLN A 109 -18.21 -14.85 -12.46
N ARG A 110 -18.33 -13.53 -12.58
CA ARG A 110 -17.22 -12.59 -12.30
C ARG A 110 -17.09 -12.43 -10.79
N ILE A 111 -16.27 -13.27 -10.16
CA ILE A 111 -16.03 -13.16 -8.73
C ILE A 111 -14.93 -12.14 -8.51
N MET A 112 -15.25 -11.11 -7.71
CA MET A 112 -14.32 -10.10 -7.29
C MET A 112 -13.86 -10.38 -5.86
N GLN A 113 -12.55 -10.44 -5.65
CA GLN A 113 -11.94 -10.64 -4.33
C GLN A 113 -11.21 -9.38 -3.91
N ASN A 114 -11.33 -9.03 -2.62
CA ASN A 114 -10.51 -8.01 -1.99
C ASN A 114 -9.36 -8.68 -1.24
N GLU A 115 -8.16 -8.19 -1.46
CA GLU A 115 -6.95 -8.66 -0.81
C GLU A 115 -6.26 -7.48 -0.13
N LEU A 116 -5.83 -7.68 1.10
CA LEU A 116 -5.19 -6.66 1.91
C LEU A 116 -3.74 -7.05 2.19
N TYR A 117 -2.85 -6.10 1.99
CA TYR A 117 -1.43 -6.27 2.31
C TYR A 117 -0.93 -5.09 3.11
N LEU A 118 -0.16 -5.38 4.15
CA LEU A 118 0.55 -4.39 4.96
C LEU A 118 2.05 -4.63 4.80
N THR A 119 2.77 -3.62 4.33
CA THR A 119 4.24 -3.66 4.26
C THR A 119 4.79 -2.69 5.28
N MET A 120 5.61 -3.18 6.19
CA MET A 120 6.42 -2.37 7.09
C MET A 120 7.79 -2.15 6.47
N ILE A 121 8.26 -0.92 6.56
CA ILE A 121 9.56 -0.49 6.06
C ILE A 121 10.38 0.02 7.22
N TYR A 122 11.56 -0.57 7.42
CA TYR A 122 12.55 -0.09 8.36
C TYR A 122 13.70 0.60 7.63
N ARG A 123 14.03 1.80 8.06
CA ARG A 123 15.04 2.69 7.45
C ARG A 123 16.19 2.90 8.45
N PRO A 124 17.20 2.01 8.52
CA PRO A 124 18.25 2.08 9.52
C PRO A 124 19.16 3.32 9.42
N VAL A 125 19.14 4.00 8.28
CA VAL A 125 19.99 5.17 8.04
C VAL A 125 19.17 6.43 8.06
N VAL A 126 19.40 7.31 9.04
CA VAL A 126 18.84 8.67 9.07
C VAL A 126 19.33 9.44 7.85
N ALA A 127 18.41 10.10 7.14
CA ALA A 127 18.73 10.93 6.00
C ALA A 127 19.83 11.96 6.39
N GLY A 128 20.97 11.90 5.72
CA GLY A 128 22.12 12.78 5.97
C GLY A 128 23.45 12.05 6.22
N LYS A 129 23.46 10.78 6.61
CA LYS A 129 24.70 10.00 6.81
C LYS A 129 25.11 9.15 5.59
N ARG A 130 24.37 9.18 4.50
CA ARG A 130 24.60 8.33 3.31
C ARG A 130 25.84 8.66 2.48
N PHE A 131 26.58 9.73 2.80
CA PHE A 131 27.61 10.26 1.87
C PHE A 131 29.06 9.91 2.20
N VAL A 132 29.37 9.15 3.20
CA VAL A 132 30.76 9.06 3.68
C VAL A 132 31.29 7.65 3.89
N GLU A 133 31.00 6.63 3.14
CA GLU A 133 31.85 5.44 3.23
C GLU A 133 31.92 4.64 1.91
N LYS A 134 32.82 5.08 1.02
CA LYS A 134 33.24 4.31 -0.16
C LYS A 134 34.16 3.12 0.17
N SER A 135 34.49 2.89 1.43
CA SER A 135 35.41 1.81 1.87
C SER A 135 34.95 1.09 3.13
N ALA A 136 33.64 0.82 3.24
CA ALA A 136 33.15 -0.01 4.34
C ALA A 136 33.63 -1.46 4.15
N ASN A 137 34.23 -2.06 5.20
CA ASN A 137 34.60 -3.47 5.21
C ASN A 137 33.33 -4.33 5.06
N VAL A 138 33.39 -5.38 4.26
CA VAL A 138 32.27 -6.31 3.99
C VAL A 138 31.70 -6.87 5.28
N GLU A 139 32.53 -7.22 6.25
CA GLU A 139 32.12 -7.73 7.57
C GLU A 139 31.26 -6.71 8.33
N ARG A 140 31.64 -5.42 8.28
CA ARG A 140 30.84 -4.35 8.89
C ARG A 140 29.49 -4.19 8.23
N LEU A 141 29.42 -4.24 6.90
CA LEU A 141 28.16 -4.16 6.15
C LEU A 141 27.24 -5.34 6.44
N GLN A 142 27.82 -6.53 6.63
CA GLN A 142 27.06 -7.72 7.02
C GLN A 142 26.50 -7.57 8.43
N ALA A 143 27.32 -7.13 9.40
CA ALA A 143 26.87 -6.91 10.78
C ALA A 143 25.78 -5.82 10.87
N GLU A 144 25.92 -4.72 10.13
CA GLU A 144 24.88 -3.69 10.05
C GLU A 144 23.57 -4.22 9.44
N GLN A 145 23.66 -5.09 8.45
CA GLN A 145 22.49 -5.75 7.85
C GLN A 145 21.81 -6.72 8.83
N GLU A 146 22.57 -7.53 9.54
CA GLU A 146 22.05 -8.45 10.56
C GLU A 146 21.33 -7.71 11.68
N GLN A 147 21.93 -6.63 12.21
CA GLN A 147 21.28 -5.77 13.19
C GLN A 147 19.99 -5.12 12.67
N ALA A 148 19.99 -4.69 11.41
CA ALA A 148 18.79 -4.11 10.81
C ALA A 148 17.67 -5.14 10.64
N ILE A 149 17.99 -6.37 10.26
CA ILE A 149 17.03 -7.48 10.16
C ILE A 149 16.49 -7.83 11.55
N GLU A 150 17.35 -7.96 12.55
CA GLU A 150 16.95 -8.25 13.95
C GLU A 150 15.97 -7.19 14.46
N LYS A 151 16.30 -5.91 14.26
CA LYS A 151 15.42 -4.80 14.66
C LYS A 151 14.09 -4.80 13.91
N LEU A 152 14.11 -5.07 12.61
CA LEU A 152 12.88 -5.21 11.81
C LEU A 152 12.00 -6.35 12.34
N MET A 153 12.61 -7.51 12.72
CA MET A 153 11.88 -8.66 13.24
C MET A 153 11.29 -8.40 14.63
N GLU A 154 12.00 -7.67 15.50
CA GLU A 154 11.46 -7.22 16.79
C GLU A 154 10.22 -6.33 16.57
N LEU A 155 10.33 -5.35 15.68
CA LEU A 155 9.23 -4.45 15.34
C LEU A 155 8.05 -5.20 14.71
N ALA A 156 8.34 -6.17 13.86
CA ALA A 156 7.32 -7.01 13.23
C ALA A 156 6.52 -7.80 14.27
N GLY A 157 7.17 -8.32 15.29
CA GLY A 157 6.49 -8.99 16.41
C GLY A 157 5.51 -8.07 17.14
N ASN A 158 5.90 -6.80 17.37
CA ASN A 158 5.02 -5.81 18.01
C ASN A 158 3.80 -5.47 17.11
N VAL A 159 4.03 -5.33 15.81
CA VAL A 159 2.94 -5.08 14.83
C VAL A 159 1.98 -6.27 14.81
N GLU A 160 2.48 -7.49 14.70
CA GLU A 160 1.67 -8.72 14.66
C GLU A 160 0.80 -8.91 15.91
N ALA A 161 1.33 -8.58 17.08
CA ALA A 161 0.55 -8.64 18.31
C ALA A 161 -0.70 -7.75 18.26
N VAL A 162 -0.60 -6.60 17.59
CA VAL A 162 -1.73 -5.65 17.44
C VAL A 162 -2.66 -6.03 16.30
N ILE A 163 -2.12 -6.51 15.17
CA ILE A 163 -2.93 -6.88 14.00
C ILE A 163 -3.39 -8.34 14.03
N ARG A 164 -3.25 -9.05 15.14
CA ARG A 164 -3.59 -10.48 15.27
C ARG A 164 -5.00 -10.81 14.79
N ASP A 165 -5.95 -9.95 15.09
CA ASP A 165 -7.36 -10.16 14.74
C ASP A 165 -7.67 -9.95 13.26
N TYR A 166 -6.71 -9.44 12.49
CA TYR A 166 -6.76 -9.31 11.03
C TYR A 166 -6.16 -10.55 10.32
N ALA A 167 -5.85 -11.61 11.08
CA ALA A 167 -5.22 -12.85 10.62
C ALA A 167 -4.00 -12.60 9.70
N PRO A 168 -2.91 -12.01 10.23
CA PRO A 168 -1.72 -11.71 9.43
C PRO A 168 -0.97 -12.98 9.04
N TYR A 169 -0.56 -13.05 7.77
CA TYR A 169 0.34 -14.07 7.23
C TYR A 169 1.55 -13.37 6.62
N ARG A 170 2.77 -13.66 7.09
CA ARG A 170 4.00 -13.09 6.52
C ARG A 170 4.26 -13.69 5.15
N LEU A 171 4.37 -12.83 4.15
CA LEU A 171 4.83 -13.26 2.83
C LEU A 171 6.31 -13.64 2.89
N GLY A 172 6.66 -14.72 2.22
CA GLY A 172 8.02 -15.25 2.27
C GLY A 172 8.48 -15.95 1.00
N MET A 173 9.68 -16.52 1.09
CA MET A 173 10.17 -17.44 0.08
C MET A 173 9.62 -18.85 0.34
N TYR A 174 9.32 -19.57 -0.72
CA TYR A 174 8.89 -20.96 -0.67
C TYR A 174 9.56 -21.77 -1.79
N GLU A 175 9.75 -23.05 -1.54
CA GLU A 175 10.35 -23.98 -2.50
C GLU A 175 9.26 -24.79 -3.19
N ALA A 176 9.28 -24.80 -4.51
CA ALA A 176 8.39 -25.64 -5.31
C ALA A 176 8.96 -27.08 -5.42
N LYS A 177 8.10 -28.02 -5.84
CA LYS A 177 8.46 -29.46 -5.96
C LYS A 177 9.67 -29.74 -6.86
N ASN A 178 10.03 -28.82 -7.72
CA ASN A 178 11.17 -28.91 -8.64
C ASN A 178 12.46 -28.30 -8.07
N GLY A 179 12.47 -27.88 -6.78
CA GLY A 179 13.61 -27.25 -6.13
C GLY A 179 13.82 -25.77 -6.45
N VAL A 180 12.93 -25.14 -7.22
CA VAL A 180 13.01 -23.71 -7.50
C VAL A 180 12.42 -22.94 -6.35
N VAL A 181 13.13 -21.93 -5.87
CA VAL A 181 12.67 -21.01 -4.81
C VAL A 181 11.92 -19.84 -5.43
N PHE A 182 10.72 -19.59 -4.93
CA PHE A 182 9.85 -18.48 -5.31
C PHE A 182 9.63 -17.54 -4.14
N SER A 183 9.05 -16.36 -4.38
CA SER A 183 8.77 -15.36 -3.35
C SER A 183 7.38 -14.76 -3.50
N GLU A 184 6.52 -15.01 -2.51
CA GLU A 184 5.19 -14.40 -2.40
C GLU A 184 5.25 -12.86 -2.37
N THR A 185 6.27 -12.29 -1.74
CA THR A 185 6.49 -10.83 -1.72
C THR A 185 6.76 -10.29 -3.13
N LEU A 186 7.56 -11.00 -3.92
CA LEU A 186 7.84 -10.60 -5.31
C LEU A 186 6.64 -10.85 -6.23
N GLU A 187 5.82 -11.85 -5.96
CA GLU A 187 4.54 -12.09 -6.65
C GLU A 187 3.58 -10.91 -6.46
N LEU A 188 3.44 -10.41 -5.22
CA LEU A 188 2.67 -9.21 -4.95
C LEU A 188 3.22 -7.99 -5.71
N PHE A 189 4.52 -7.71 -5.59
CA PHE A 189 5.10 -6.54 -6.23
C PHE A 189 5.15 -6.68 -7.75
N GLY A 190 5.35 -7.89 -8.26
CA GLY A 190 5.23 -8.25 -9.66
C GLY A 190 3.81 -8.00 -10.19
N TYR A 191 2.78 -8.40 -9.43
CA TYR A 191 1.39 -8.12 -9.78
C TYR A 191 1.10 -6.63 -9.87
N LEU A 192 1.59 -5.81 -8.91
CA LEU A 192 1.37 -4.36 -8.92
C LEU A 192 1.89 -3.69 -10.20
N ILE A 193 3.01 -4.15 -10.73
CA ILE A 193 3.65 -3.54 -11.91
C ILE A 193 3.31 -4.25 -13.21
N ASN A 194 3.19 -5.57 -13.23
CA ASN A 194 3.00 -6.33 -14.46
C ASN A 194 1.54 -6.73 -14.73
N ARG A 195 0.67 -6.70 -13.73
CA ARG A 195 -0.71 -7.23 -13.79
C ARG A 195 -0.77 -8.72 -14.14
N ILE A 196 0.25 -9.47 -13.75
CA ILE A 196 0.38 -10.92 -13.94
C ILE A 196 0.36 -11.58 -12.56
N ASP A 197 -0.46 -12.61 -12.41
CA ASP A 197 -0.61 -13.40 -11.18
C ASP A 197 0.13 -14.74 -11.38
N GLU A 198 1.45 -14.69 -11.36
CA GLU A 198 2.32 -15.85 -11.58
C GLU A 198 3.43 -15.91 -10.53
N PRO A 199 3.90 -17.11 -10.19
CA PRO A 199 5.04 -17.29 -9.30
C PRO A 199 6.29 -16.55 -9.80
N VAL A 200 6.98 -15.83 -8.91
CA VAL A 200 8.20 -15.09 -9.23
C VAL A 200 9.40 -15.80 -8.59
N PRO A 201 10.35 -16.34 -9.39
CA PRO A 201 11.52 -17.02 -8.85
C PRO A 201 12.49 -16.03 -8.20
N VAL A 202 13.17 -16.49 -7.15
CA VAL A 202 14.28 -15.77 -6.53
C VAL A 202 15.56 -16.06 -7.30
N LEU A 203 16.10 -15.04 -7.95
CA LEU A 203 17.30 -15.13 -8.77
C LEU A 203 18.50 -14.48 -8.09
N SER A 204 19.72 -14.86 -8.49
CA SER A 204 20.99 -14.24 -8.05
C SER A 204 21.27 -12.87 -8.71
N ALA A 205 20.25 -12.24 -9.31
CA ALA A 205 20.30 -10.91 -9.92
C ALA A 205 19.54 -9.90 -9.06
N PRO A 206 19.79 -8.58 -9.21
CA PRO A 206 18.98 -7.56 -8.55
C PRO A 206 17.50 -7.68 -8.95
N ILE A 207 16.59 -7.65 -7.97
CA ILE A 207 15.14 -7.81 -8.19
C ILE A 207 14.63 -6.82 -9.23
N LYS A 208 15.09 -5.58 -9.19
CA LYS A 208 14.70 -4.51 -10.13
C LYS A 208 14.93 -4.85 -11.60
N ASP A 209 15.87 -5.77 -11.89
CA ASP A 209 16.27 -6.08 -13.26
C ASP A 209 15.46 -7.24 -13.87
N TYR A 210 14.85 -8.10 -13.05
CA TYR A 210 14.06 -9.24 -13.55
C TYR A 210 12.58 -9.20 -13.18
N LEU A 211 12.17 -8.39 -12.19
CA LEU A 211 10.77 -8.28 -11.78
C LEU A 211 9.87 -7.64 -12.84
N PRO A 212 10.28 -6.57 -13.58
CA PRO A 212 9.46 -6.00 -14.63
C PRO A 212 9.52 -6.84 -15.90
N VAL A 213 8.39 -7.41 -16.31
CA VAL A 213 8.28 -8.24 -17.52
C VAL A 213 7.27 -7.68 -18.53
N SER A 214 6.46 -6.72 -18.13
CA SER A 214 5.44 -6.08 -18.97
C SER A 214 5.94 -4.74 -19.51
N ARG A 215 5.40 -4.34 -20.67
CA ARG A 215 5.67 -3.02 -21.24
C ARG A 215 4.64 -2.01 -20.73
N HIS A 216 5.12 -0.86 -20.25
CA HIS A 216 4.30 0.24 -19.76
C HIS A 216 4.29 1.40 -20.75
N MET A 217 3.11 1.94 -21.02
CA MET A 217 2.92 3.14 -21.86
C MET A 217 2.07 4.14 -21.09
N PHE A 218 2.63 5.31 -20.82
CA PHE A 218 1.96 6.39 -20.09
C PHE A 218 1.65 7.56 -21.00
N SER A 219 0.46 8.15 -20.85
CA SER A 219 0.04 9.34 -21.57
C SER A 219 -0.12 10.52 -20.61
N ALA A 220 0.84 11.43 -20.57
CA ALA A 220 0.73 12.66 -19.79
C ALA A 220 -0.40 13.59 -20.28
N LYS A 221 -0.89 13.41 -21.51
CA LYS A 221 -1.99 14.21 -22.07
C LYS A 221 -3.35 13.79 -21.54
N THR A 222 -3.58 12.48 -21.38
CA THR A 222 -4.88 11.93 -20.95
C THR A 222 -4.86 11.43 -19.50
N GLY A 223 -3.70 11.26 -18.90
CA GLY A 223 -3.53 10.64 -17.58
C GLY A 223 -3.86 9.14 -17.58
N ASP A 224 -3.93 8.50 -18.75
CA ASP A 224 -4.13 7.08 -18.88
C ASP A 224 -2.80 6.36 -19.08
N PHE A 225 -2.78 5.07 -18.77
CA PHE A 225 -1.68 4.21 -19.11
C PHE A 225 -2.17 2.85 -19.61
N VAL A 226 -1.29 2.12 -20.29
CA VAL A 226 -1.53 0.74 -20.73
C VAL A 226 -0.37 -0.13 -20.31
N ILE A 227 -0.68 -1.27 -19.72
CA ILE A 227 0.27 -2.33 -19.44
C ILE A 227 0.04 -3.45 -20.44
N ASN A 228 1.05 -3.69 -21.30
CA ASN A 228 1.05 -4.81 -22.22
C ASN A 228 1.82 -5.98 -21.59
N THR A 229 1.12 -7.06 -21.30
CA THR A 229 1.70 -8.25 -20.71
C THR A 229 2.34 -9.15 -21.76
N PRO A 230 3.33 -10.01 -21.40
CA PRO A 230 3.97 -10.93 -22.33
C PRO A 230 3.00 -11.91 -23.02
N ASN A 231 1.87 -12.24 -22.38
CA ASN A 231 0.83 -13.09 -22.95
C ASN A 231 -0.11 -12.34 -23.92
N GLY A 232 0.16 -11.06 -24.22
CA GLY A 232 -0.58 -10.24 -25.17
C GLY A 232 -1.82 -9.54 -24.58
N ALA A 233 -2.10 -9.65 -23.30
CA ALA A 233 -3.19 -8.91 -22.69
C ALA A 233 -2.82 -7.41 -22.52
N ASN A 234 -3.83 -6.55 -22.66
CA ASN A 234 -3.71 -5.10 -22.46
C ASN A 234 -4.56 -4.69 -21.27
N HIS A 235 -3.95 -4.09 -20.26
CA HIS A 235 -4.63 -3.52 -19.11
C HIS A 235 -4.61 -1.98 -19.21
N PHE A 236 -5.78 -1.38 -19.44
CA PHE A 236 -5.93 0.07 -19.45
C PHE A 236 -6.08 0.55 -18.01
N GLY A 237 -5.38 1.61 -17.64
CA GLY A 237 -5.43 2.13 -16.28
C GLY A 237 -5.37 3.65 -16.20
N ALA A 238 -5.85 4.17 -15.08
CA ALA A 238 -5.74 5.56 -14.67
C ALA A 238 -5.54 5.64 -13.17
N ILE A 239 -4.94 6.73 -12.70
CA ILE A 239 -4.65 6.93 -11.28
C ILE A 239 -5.46 8.12 -10.76
N LEU A 240 -6.18 7.90 -9.69
CA LEU A 240 -6.86 8.91 -8.91
C LEU A 240 -6.08 9.19 -7.63
N ASN A 241 -6.03 10.48 -7.27
CA ASN A 241 -5.44 10.95 -6.03
C ASN A 241 -6.43 11.87 -5.30
N ILE A 242 -6.27 12.05 -4.01
CA ILE A 242 -7.07 12.98 -3.21
C ILE A 242 -6.46 14.37 -3.35
N LYS A 243 -7.28 15.34 -3.79
CA LYS A 243 -6.93 16.74 -3.85
C LYS A 243 -7.34 17.47 -2.56
N GLU A 244 -8.55 17.17 -2.05
CA GLU A 244 -9.06 17.71 -0.80
C GLU A 244 -9.66 16.57 0.02
N TYR A 245 -9.32 16.52 1.29
CA TYR A 245 -9.79 15.51 2.22
C TYR A 245 -11.15 15.88 2.77
N ALA A 246 -11.93 14.88 3.18
CA ALA A 246 -13.19 15.10 3.90
C ALA A 246 -12.93 15.83 5.24
N GLU A 247 -13.91 16.61 5.72
CA GLU A 247 -13.83 17.35 6.99
C GLU A 247 -13.53 16.44 8.18
N GLY A 248 -14.05 15.21 8.16
CA GLY A 248 -13.77 14.18 9.16
C GLY A 248 -13.52 12.83 8.51
N THR A 249 -12.71 12.01 9.14
CA THR A 249 -12.48 10.62 8.75
C THR A 249 -12.89 9.69 9.88
N TYR A 250 -13.47 8.56 9.53
CA TYR A 250 -13.87 7.50 10.45
C TYR A 250 -13.48 6.14 9.86
N PRO A 251 -13.32 5.09 10.70
CA PRO A 251 -12.97 3.77 10.21
C PRO A 251 -13.98 3.25 9.18
N GLY A 252 -13.53 3.00 7.97
CA GLY A 252 -14.37 2.48 6.89
C GLY A 252 -15.02 3.53 5.98
N ILE A 253 -14.64 4.81 6.07
CA ILE A 253 -15.12 5.86 5.16
C ILE A 253 -14.97 5.48 3.66
N LEU A 254 -13.99 4.64 3.32
CA LEU A 254 -13.75 4.13 1.97
C LEU A 254 -14.33 2.72 1.73
N ASN A 255 -15.10 2.14 2.66
CA ASN A 255 -15.64 0.78 2.49
C ASN A 255 -16.59 0.65 1.28
N GLY A 256 -17.22 1.73 0.84
CA GLY A 256 -18.04 1.76 -0.39
C GLY A 256 -17.28 1.29 -1.63
N LEU A 257 -15.97 1.58 -1.72
CA LEU A 257 -15.13 1.16 -2.83
C LEU A 257 -14.99 -0.38 -2.93
N LYS A 258 -15.15 -1.11 -1.83
CA LYS A 258 -15.03 -2.57 -1.78
C LYS A 258 -16.18 -3.31 -2.51
N TYR A 259 -17.23 -2.61 -2.89
CA TYR A 259 -18.38 -3.16 -3.64
C TYR A 259 -18.28 -2.94 -5.17
N LEU A 260 -17.27 -2.19 -5.64
CA LEU A 260 -17.11 -1.92 -7.07
C LEU A 260 -16.88 -3.23 -7.86
N ASP A 261 -17.43 -3.34 -9.07
CA ASP A 261 -17.42 -4.56 -9.90
C ASP A 261 -16.26 -4.61 -10.91
N TYR A 262 -15.21 -3.82 -10.66
CA TYR A 262 -14.01 -3.74 -11.50
C TYR A 262 -12.73 -3.75 -10.65
N GLU A 263 -11.62 -4.02 -11.32
CA GLU A 263 -10.32 -4.14 -10.69
C GLU A 263 -9.74 -2.78 -10.34
N TYR A 264 -9.16 -2.69 -9.14
CA TYR A 264 -8.40 -1.53 -8.69
C TYR A 264 -7.30 -1.92 -7.69
N VAL A 265 -6.39 -1.01 -7.47
CA VAL A 265 -5.40 -1.05 -6.38
C VAL A 265 -5.44 0.28 -5.65
N ILE A 266 -5.78 0.27 -4.37
CA ILE A 266 -5.57 1.40 -3.49
C ILE A 266 -4.25 1.22 -2.78
N THR A 267 -3.42 2.26 -2.79
CA THR A 267 -2.16 2.28 -2.06
C THR A 267 -2.16 3.45 -1.10
N HIS A 268 -1.95 3.14 0.19
CA HIS A 268 -1.69 4.12 1.22
C HIS A 268 -0.23 4.01 1.65
N SER A 269 0.42 5.13 1.93
CA SER A 269 1.67 5.10 2.68
C SER A 269 1.60 6.08 3.84
N PHE A 270 2.19 5.72 4.96
CA PHE A 270 2.24 6.54 6.16
C PHE A 270 3.62 6.45 6.80
N SER A 271 4.24 7.61 6.99
CA SER A 271 5.54 7.75 7.64
C SER A 271 5.39 8.61 8.89
N PRO A 272 5.39 8.03 10.10
CA PRO A 272 5.32 8.78 11.34
C PRO A 272 6.43 9.81 11.45
N MET A 273 6.13 10.98 11.98
CA MET A 273 7.08 12.05 12.26
C MET A 273 7.42 12.09 13.75
N GLY A 274 8.67 12.49 14.05
CA GLY A 274 9.05 12.83 15.41
C GLY A 274 8.21 13.99 15.94
N ARG A 275 7.86 13.95 17.24
CA ARG A 275 6.96 14.94 17.88
C ARG A 275 7.38 16.39 17.63
N GLN A 276 8.69 16.68 17.75
CA GLN A 276 9.19 18.05 17.56
C GLN A 276 9.01 18.54 16.11
N ASP A 277 9.25 17.66 15.14
CA ASP A 277 9.09 18.01 13.73
C ASP A 277 7.61 18.13 13.35
N ALA A 278 6.76 17.28 13.91
CA ALA A 278 5.32 17.36 13.76
C ALA A 278 4.76 18.69 14.28
N LEU A 279 5.20 19.15 15.48
CA LEU A 279 4.82 20.44 16.03
C LEU A 279 5.28 21.61 15.15
N LYS A 280 6.50 21.55 14.60
CA LYS A 280 6.98 22.58 13.66
C LYS A 280 6.13 22.65 12.39
N VAL A 281 5.68 21.49 11.87
CA VAL A 281 4.81 21.43 10.69
C VAL A 281 3.47 22.10 10.97
N LEU A 282 2.83 21.80 12.10
CA LEU A 282 1.55 22.41 12.47
C LEU A 282 1.69 23.92 12.74
N ASP A 283 2.72 24.33 13.47
CA ASP A 283 3.00 25.74 13.75
C ASP A 283 3.25 26.54 12.46
N ARG A 284 4.02 25.98 11.53
CA ARG A 284 4.24 26.59 10.21
C ARG A 284 2.94 26.73 9.42
N THR A 285 2.07 25.70 9.44
CA THR A 285 0.77 25.72 8.77
C THR A 285 -0.11 26.84 9.36
N LYS A 286 -0.18 26.93 10.70
CA LYS A 286 -0.89 28.00 11.40
C LYS A 286 -0.34 29.39 11.03
N GLY A 287 0.99 29.55 11.01
CA GLY A 287 1.64 30.80 10.62
C GLY A 287 1.30 31.23 9.19
N MET A 288 1.25 30.29 8.25
CA MET A 288 0.84 30.55 6.86
C MET A 288 -0.62 30.99 6.77
N MET A 289 -1.54 30.34 7.49
CA MET A 289 -2.96 30.72 7.51
C MET A 289 -3.16 32.13 8.08
N ILE A 290 -2.51 32.48 9.18
CA ILE A 290 -2.56 33.81 9.77
C ILE A 290 -2.02 34.85 8.80
N SER A 291 -0.86 34.59 8.15
CA SER A 291 -0.19 35.55 7.25
C SER A 291 -0.93 35.75 5.93
N SER A 292 -1.67 34.73 5.47
CA SER A 292 -2.52 34.84 4.26
C SER A 292 -3.82 35.62 4.49
N GLY A 293 -4.10 36.03 5.73
CA GLY A 293 -5.33 36.72 6.08
C GLY A 293 -6.55 35.81 5.99
N ASP A 294 -6.36 34.53 6.10
CA ASP A 294 -7.46 33.56 6.08
C ASP A 294 -8.41 33.81 7.24
N LYS A 295 -9.69 34.05 6.92
CA LYS A 295 -10.73 34.40 7.91
C LYS A 295 -11.25 33.14 8.64
N ALA A 296 -10.74 31.97 8.36
CA ALA A 296 -11.16 30.73 8.99
C ALA A 296 -10.65 30.61 10.43
N VAL A 297 -11.15 31.43 11.32
CA VAL A 297 -10.81 31.43 12.75
C VAL A 297 -11.02 30.05 13.37
N SER A 298 -12.04 29.31 12.94
CA SER A 298 -12.32 27.95 13.41
C SER A 298 -11.15 27.00 13.12
N GLN A 299 -10.56 27.04 11.91
CA GLN A 299 -9.45 26.17 11.52
C GLN A 299 -8.16 26.48 12.32
N ILE A 300 -7.93 27.74 12.69
CA ILE A 300 -6.80 28.12 13.55
C ILE A 300 -6.98 27.52 14.95
N VAL A 301 -8.20 27.57 15.50
CA VAL A 301 -8.54 26.98 16.80
C VAL A 301 -8.38 25.45 16.74
N GLU A 302 -8.82 24.80 15.67
CA GLU A 302 -8.65 23.36 15.46
C GLU A 302 -7.16 22.96 15.38
N LEU A 303 -6.31 23.78 14.74
CA LEU A 303 -4.87 23.56 14.72
C LEU A 303 -4.26 23.66 16.12
N ASP A 304 -4.68 24.62 16.95
CA ASP A 304 -4.21 24.74 18.34
C ASP A 304 -4.63 23.50 19.16
N GLN A 305 -5.87 23.03 19.01
CA GLN A 305 -6.33 21.82 19.66
C GLN A 305 -5.55 20.58 19.17
N ALA A 306 -5.25 20.49 17.87
CA ALA A 306 -4.44 19.43 17.31
C ALA A 306 -3.00 19.44 17.87
N MET A 307 -2.41 20.63 18.06
CA MET A 307 -1.09 20.76 18.69
C MET A 307 -1.11 20.32 20.16
N ASP A 308 -2.15 20.62 20.91
CA ASP A 308 -2.33 20.16 22.29
C ASP A 308 -2.50 18.65 22.38
N GLN A 309 -3.32 18.06 21.51
CA GLN A 309 -3.52 16.62 21.44
C GLN A 309 -2.24 15.87 21.01
N LEU A 310 -1.49 16.40 20.03
CA LEU A 310 -0.20 15.88 19.63
C LEU A 310 0.81 15.96 20.79
N SER A 311 0.79 17.07 21.54
CA SER A 311 1.62 17.28 22.72
C SER A 311 1.29 16.32 23.84
N SER A 312 0.01 16.01 24.04
CA SER A 312 -0.49 15.02 25.00
C SER A 312 -0.29 13.58 24.51
N GLY A 313 0.06 13.39 23.23
CA GLY A 313 0.36 12.09 22.65
C GLY A 313 -0.85 11.26 22.25
N ASN A 314 -1.99 11.88 22.00
CA ASN A 314 -3.23 11.20 21.61
C ASN A 314 -3.15 10.62 20.19
N PHE A 315 -2.31 11.20 19.33
CA PHE A 315 -2.02 10.68 17.98
C PHE A 315 -0.55 10.98 17.58
N VAL A 316 -0.16 10.43 16.45
CA VAL A 316 1.10 10.74 15.76
C VAL A 316 0.77 11.47 14.47
N LEU A 317 1.47 12.57 14.14
CA LEU A 317 1.43 13.17 12.82
C LEU A 317 2.38 12.41 11.90
N GLY A 318 1.99 12.21 10.66
CA GLY A 318 2.83 11.55 9.67
C GLY A 318 2.62 12.07 8.26
N GLU A 319 3.60 11.85 7.42
CA GLU A 319 3.51 12.09 5.99
C GLU A 319 2.72 10.95 5.35
N TYR A 320 1.64 11.30 4.70
CA TYR A 320 0.68 10.38 4.10
C TYR A 320 0.61 10.58 2.59
N HIS A 321 0.41 9.47 1.87
CA HIS A 321 0.20 9.44 0.44
C HIS A 321 -0.91 8.45 0.12
N PHE A 322 -1.77 8.82 -0.81
CA PHE A 322 -2.87 8.01 -1.31
C PHE A 322 -2.89 8.01 -2.82
N ILE A 323 -3.01 6.86 -3.41
CA ILE A 323 -3.40 6.70 -4.82
C ILE A 323 -4.39 5.54 -4.95
N MET A 324 -5.28 5.68 -5.93
CA MET A 324 -6.15 4.60 -6.38
C MET A 324 -5.93 4.38 -7.88
N THR A 325 -5.35 3.25 -8.22
CA THR A 325 -5.18 2.82 -9.62
C THR A 325 -6.42 2.05 -10.04
N VAL A 326 -7.14 2.57 -11.02
CA VAL A 326 -8.38 1.99 -11.56
C VAL A 326 -8.08 1.36 -12.91
N TYR A 327 -8.60 0.17 -13.15
CA TYR A 327 -8.40 -0.58 -14.39
C TYR A 327 -9.69 -0.75 -15.21
N GLY A 328 -9.52 -1.02 -16.50
CA GLY A 328 -10.60 -1.35 -17.41
C GLY A 328 -10.13 -2.24 -18.57
N ASP A 329 -11.03 -3.08 -19.08
CA ASP A 329 -10.74 -3.99 -20.21
C ASP A 329 -10.66 -3.23 -21.56
N SER A 330 -11.08 -1.98 -21.57
CA SER A 330 -11.00 -1.06 -22.72
C SER A 330 -10.94 0.38 -22.23
N GLN A 331 -10.55 1.30 -23.12
CA GLN A 331 -10.54 2.74 -22.83
C GLN A 331 -11.92 3.26 -22.40
N ALA A 332 -12.99 2.82 -23.06
CA ALA A 332 -14.36 3.21 -22.73
C ALA A 332 -14.75 2.71 -21.32
N LYS A 333 -14.43 1.45 -21.01
CA LYS A 333 -14.70 0.88 -19.68
C LYS A 333 -13.88 1.55 -18.60
N LEU A 334 -12.60 1.85 -18.87
CA LEU A 334 -11.75 2.64 -17.97
C LEU A 334 -12.39 4.00 -17.64
N SER A 335 -12.85 4.74 -18.65
CA SER A 335 -13.47 6.05 -18.45
C SER A 335 -14.73 5.96 -17.57
N GLN A 336 -15.55 4.93 -17.77
CA GLN A 336 -16.71 4.65 -16.93
C GLN A 336 -16.31 4.33 -15.50
N ASN A 337 -15.33 3.44 -15.29
CA ASN A 337 -14.85 3.04 -13.98
C ASN A 337 -14.26 4.23 -13.21
N VAL A 338 -13.48 5.08 -13.87
CA VAL A 338 -12.94 6.32 -13.30
C VAL A 338 -14.05 7.26 -12.85
N ALA A 339 -15.10 7.44 -13.67
CA ALA A 339 -16.23 8.30 -13.32
C ALA A 339 -16.99 7.76 -12.09
N THR A 340 -17.25 6.44 -12.04
CA THR A 340 -17.87 5.78 -10.89
C THR A 340 -17.00 5.92 -9.63
N THR A 341 -15.70 5.68 -9.73
CA THR A 341 -14.77 5.83 -8.58
C THR A 341 -14.77 7.26 -8.04
N ARG A 342 -14.77 8.27 -8.94
CA ARG A 342 -14.82 9.67 -8.52
C ARG A 342 -16.13 10.02 -7.81
N ALA A 343 -17.25 9.45 -8.25
CA ALA A 343 -18.54 9.63 -7.59
C ALA A 343 -18.52 9.01 -6.19
N GLU A 344 -17.99 7.80 -6.02
CA GLU A 344 -17.88 7.16 -4.71
C GLU A 344 -16.95 7.93 -3.76
N LEU A 345 -15.80 8.42 -4.23
CA LEU A 345 -14.93 9.28 -3.43
C LEU A 345 -15.63 10.60 -3.05
N SER A 346 -16.40 11.19 -3.97
CA SER A 346 -17.17 12.39 -3.70
C SER A 346 -18.29 12.15 -2.67
N ASN A 347 -18.97 11.01 -2.75
CA ASN A 347 -19.98 10.60 -1.76
C ASN A 347 -19.38 10.46 -0.34
N ALA A 348 -18.12 10.04 -0.27
CA ALA A 348 -17.36 9.97 0.97
C ALA A 348 -16.74 11.33 1.41
N GLY A 349 -17.04 12.41 0.70
CA GLY A 349 -16.59 13.77 1.02
C GLY A 349 -15.22 14.16 0.49
N PHE A 350 -14.59 13.35 -0.39
CA PHE A 350 -13.27 13.66 -0.96
C PHE A 350 -13.37 14.34 -2.32
N VAL A 351 -12.53 15.33 -2.56
CA VAL A 351 -12.30 15.85 -3.91
C VAL A 351 -11.14 15.09 -4.53
N SER A 352 -11.42 14.27 -5.54
CA SER A 352 -10.39 13.49 -6.23
C SER A 352 -9.97 14.14 -7.54
N THR A 353 -8.73 13.88 -7.94
CA THR A 353 -8.18 14.28 -9.25
C THR A 353 -7.55 13.07 -9.94
N LYS A 354 -7.69 13.03 -11.27
CA LYS A 354 -6.96 12.08 -12.11
C LYS A 354 -5.57 12.63 -12.37
N GLU A 355 -4.54 11.82 -12.11
CA GLU A 355 -3.17 12.20 -12.40
C GLU A 355 -2.89 12.15 -13.91
N ASP A 356 -2.27 13.20 -14.42
CA ASP A 356 -1.87 13.35 -15.82
C ASP A 356 -0.34 13.48 -15.96
N LEU A 357 0.23 14.64 -15.70
CA LEU A 357 1.67 14.88 -15.80
C LEU A 357 2.48 13.97 -14.88
N ALA A 358 1.95 13.62 -13.71
CA ALA A 358 2.59 12.78 -12.72
C ALA A 358 2.19 11.31 -12.81
N VAL A 359 1.48 10.87 -13.87
CA VAL A 359 0.94 9.51 -13.97
C VAL A 359 2.01 8.42 -13.82
N THR A 360 3.19 8.61 -14.43
CA THR A 360 4.32 7.67 -14.30
C THR A 360 4.83 7.58 -12.87
N SER A 361 5.09 8.72 -12.23
CA SER A 361 5.53 8.76 -10.83
C SER A 361 4.50 8.11 -9.91
N SER A 362 3.23 8.50 -10.05
CA SER A 362 2.14 7.95 -9.26
C SER A 362 1.99 6.43 -9.44
N PHE A 363 2.18 5.91 -10.66
CA PHE A 363 2.13 4.47 -10.89
C PHE A 363 3.19 3.73 -10.09
N TYR A 364 4.45 4.17 -10.13
CA TYR A 364 5.53 3.49 -9.42
C TYR A 364 5.56 3.79 -7.92
N SER A 365 4.82 4.78 -7.43
CA SER A 365 4.66 5.02 -5.99
C SER A 365 3.86 3.92 -5.26
N GLN A 366 3.22 3.00 -6.02
CA GLN A 366 2.61 1.79 -5.46
C GLN A 366 3.66 0.90 -4.76
N LEU A 367 4.88 0.85 -5.29
CA LEU A 367 5.93 0.02 -4.70
C LEU A 367 6.39 0.60 -3.35
N PRO A 368 6.44 -0.24 -2.29
CA PRO A 368 6.91 0.21 -0.99
C PRO A 368 8.33 0.76 -1.06
N ALA A 369 8.62 1.75 -0.23
CA ALA A 369 9.89 2.49 -0.17
C ALA A 369 10.20 3.33 -1.43
N ASN A 370 9.28 3.53 -2.33
CA ASN A 370 9.48 4.37 -3.52
C ASN A 370 9.19 5.87 -3.22
N TRP A 371 9.89 6.38 -2.24
CA TRP A 371 9.67 7.68 -1.59
C TRP A 371 9.57 8.86 -2.56
N ARG A 372 10.47 8.92 -3.53
CA ARG A 372 10.61 10.07 -4.46
C ARG A 372 9.47 10.18 -5.46
N TYR A 373 8.72 9.10 -5.66
CA TYR A 373 7.64 9.04 -6.65
C TYR A 373 6.26 9.30 -6.06
N ARG A 374 6.16 9.44 -4.73
CA ARG A 374 4.90 9.78 -4.08
C ARG A 374 4.46 11.19 -4.46
N THR A 375 3.23 11.29 -4.93
CA THR A 375 2.62 12.57 -5.36
C THR A 375 1.60 13.01 -4.31
N ARG A 376 1.33 14.32 -4.22
CA ARG A 376 0.30 14.89 -3.34
C ARG A 376 0.39 14.43 -1.90
N LEU A 377 1.58 14.53 -1.33
CA LEU A 377 1.80 14.23 0.08
C LEU A 377 0.96 15.15 0.98
N ALA A 378 0.36 14.58 2.01
CA ALA A 378 -0.37 15.30 3.05
C ALA A 378 0.17 14.94 4.43
N ASN A 379 0.10 15.88 5.35
CA ASN A 379 0.37 15.61 6.75
C ASN A 379 -0.95 15.27 7.45
N VAL A 380 -1.11 14.04 7.88
CA VAL A 380 -2.33 13.57 8.54
C VAL A 380 -2.02 12.94 9.89
N SER A 381 -3.01 12.91 10.78
CA SER A 381 -2.88 12.17 12.03
C SER A 381 -2.92 10.66 11.80
N SER A 382 -2.34 9.89 12.72
CA SER A 382 -2.46 8.43 12.71
C SER A 382 -3.91 7.95 12.78
N LEU A 383 -4.80 8.73 13.43
CA LEU A 383 -6.23 8.45 13.47
C LEU A 383 -6.85 8.58 12.06
N ASN A 384 -6.51 9.64 11.32
CA ASN A 384 -7.00 9.84 9.96
C ASN A 384 -6.46 8.76 9.01
N PHE A 385 -5.16 8.42 9.12
CA PHE A 385 -4.57 7.33 8.33
C PHE A 385 -5.32 6.01 8.55
N LEU A 386 -5.56 5.64 9.80
CA LEU A 386 -6.27 4.40 10.13
C LEU A 386 -7.77 4.47 9.78
N GLY A 387 -8.39 5.66 9.79
CA GLY A 387 -9.74 5.86 9.28
C GLY A 387 -9.85 5.61 7.79
N LEU A 388 -8.85 6.04 7.02
CA LEU A 388 -8.75 5.84 5.57
C LEU A 388 -8.35 4.41 5.20
N SER A 389 -7.55 3.75 6.04
CA SER A 389 -7.02 2.40 5.81
C SER A 389 -7.25 1.50 7.05
N PRO A 390 -8.51 1.18 7.38
CA PRO A 390 -8.87 0.47 8.61
C PRO A 390 -8.59 -1.05 8.54
N LEU A 391 -8.04 -1.54 7.44
CA LEU A 391 -7.80 -2.96 7.16
C LEU A 391 -9.09 -3.81 7.21
N HIS A 392 -10.21 -3.22 6.82
CA HIS A 392 -11.49 -3.90 6.71
C HIS A 392 -11.56 -4.80 5.49
N ASN A 393 -12.28 -5.92 5.60
CA ASN A 393 -12.56 -6.81 4.47
C ASN A 393 -13.94 -7.47 4.64
N PHE A 394 -14.40 -8.17 3.61
CA PHE A 394 -15.54 -9.07 3.75
C PHE A 394 -15.13 -10.32 4.53
N ALA A 395 -16.10 -10.95 5.19
CA ALA A 395 -15.85 -12.23 5.85
C ALA A 395 -15.42 -13.28 4.81
N THR A 396 -14.31 -13.95 5.09
CA THR A 396 -13.90 -15.15 4.36
C THR A 396 -14.68 -16.33 4.89
N GLY A 397 -15.39 -17.04 4.00
CA GLY A 397 -16.20 -18.23 4.34
C GLY A 397 -15.35 -19.49 4.54
#